data_50130228924309d4e0a092544235293d
#
_entry.id   50130228924309d4e0a092544235293d
#
_cell.length_a   1.000
_cell.length_b   1.000
_cell.length_c   1.000
_cell.angle_alpha   90.00
_cell.angle_beta   90.00
_cell.angle_gamma   90.00
#
_symmetry.space_group_name_H-M   'P 1'
#
loop_
_entity.id
_entity.type
_entity.pdbx_description
1 polymer ?
#
loop_
_entity_poly.entity_id
_entity_poly.type
_entity_poly.pdbx_seq_one_letter_code
_entity_poly.pdbx_strand_id
1 'polypeptide(L)'
;MTVKRINTELVRATLKRLKSATKPEVAKATGLSVMTCGTILNELLATGEVLEQQVDPSSGGRPAIRYEYQANYAQIVCLYARTEGNEHFISYQVCNLLGECLEENT
;
A
#
# COMPACT_ATOMS: atom_id res chain seq x y z
N MET A 1 6.16 10.26 -18.06
CA MET A 1 5.23 9.90 -16.97
C MET A 1 3.99 10.78 -17.05
N THR A 2 2.81 10.17 -17.02
CA THR A 2 1.56 10.92 -17.14
C THR A 2 1.12 11.49 -15.79
N VAL A 3 0.31 12.55 -15.81
CA VAL A 3 -0.25 13.15 -14.59
C VAL A 3 -1.06 12.09 -13.80
N LYS A 4 -1.83 11.28 -14.51
CA LYS A 4 -2.61 10.20 -13.87
C LYS A 4 -1.72 9.23 -13.10
N ARG A 5 -0.58 8.86 -13.68
CA ARG A 5 0.35 7.94 -13.03
C ARG A 5 0.98 8.55 -11.79
N ILE A 6 1.33 9.83 -11.87
CA ILE A 6 1.87 10.57 -10.72
C ILE A 6 0.83 10.62 -9.60
N ASN A 7 -0.42 10.94 -9.94
CA ASN A 7 -1.49 11.02 -8.96
C ASN A 7 -1.78 9.66 -8.33
N THR A 8 -1.74 8.59 -9.12
CA THR A 8 -1.93 7.23 -8.61
C THR A 8 -0.83 6.88 -7.61
N GLU A 9 0.42 7.21 -7.92
CA GLU A 9 1.52 6.95 -7.01
C GLU A 9 1.43 7.77 -5.72
N LEU A 10 0.93 9.00 -5.81
CA LEU A 10 0.69 9.83 -4.62
C LEU A 10 -0.35 9.20 -3.70
N VAL A 11 -1.45 8.72 -4.26
CA VAL A 11 -2.51 8.08 -3.48
C VAL A 11 -1.98 6.77 -2.87
N ARG A 12 -1.28 5.98 -3.67
CA ARG A 12 -0.69 4.72 -3.19
C ARG A 12 0.27 4.96 -2.04
N ALA A 13 1.19 5.92 -2.17
CA ALA A 13 2.16 6.24 -1.13
C ALA A 13 1.46 6.74 0.15
N THR A 14 0.40 7.53 0.00
CA THR A 14 -0.36 8.04 1.13
C THR A 14 -1.02 6.89 1.90
N LEU A 15 -1.66 5.96 1.19
CA LEU A 15 -2.30 4.81 1.83
C LEU A 15 -1.28 3.89 2.50
N LYS A 16 -0.12 3.71 1.89
CA LYS A 16 0.96 2.92 2.52
C LYS A 16 1.40 3.55 3.83
N ARG A 17 1.52 4.88 3.85
CA ARG A 17 1.94 5.62 5.03
C ARG A 17 0.87 5.61 6.13
N LEU A 18 -0.39 5.86 5.76
CA LEU A 18 -1.50 5.94 6.71
C LEU A 18 -2.07 4.57 7.07
N LYS A 19 -1.84 3.56 6.23
CA LYS A 19 -2.37 2.19 6.30
C LYS A 19 -3.86 2.13 6.00
N SER A 20 -4.64 3.07 6.50
CA SER A 20 -6.08 3.13 6.29
C SER A 20 -6.51 4.59 6.30
N ALA A 21 -7.40 4.99 5.40
CA ALA A 21 -7.87 6.36 5.32
C ALA A 21 -9.20 6.45 4.57
N THR A 22 -9.94 7.52 4.83
CA THR A 22 -11.15 7.86 4.07
C THR A 22 -10.76 8.68 2.83
N LYS A 23 -11.68 8.83 1.87
CA LYS A 23 -11.44 9.67 0.69
C LYS A 23 -11.04 11.10 1.06
N PRO A 24 -11.77 11.79 1.97
CA PRO A 24 -11.35 13.14 2.36
C PRO A 24 -9.96 13.21 2.99
N GLU A 25 -9.60 12.19 3.78
CA GLU A 25 -8.27 12.14 4.37
C GLU A 25 -7.18 12.00 3.30
N VAL A 26 -7.41 11.15 2.31
CA VAL A 26 -6.48 10.98 1.19
C VAL A 26 -6.39 12.27 0.36
N ALA A 27 -7.53 12.91 0.11
CA ALA A 27 -7.56 14.17 -0.63
C ALA A 27 -6.76 15.25 0.09
N LYS A 28 -6.94 15.37 1.40
CA LYS A 28 -6.22 16.34 2.22
C LYS A 28 -4.71 16.07 2.21
N ALA A 29 -4.33 14.81 2.32
CA ALA A 29 -2.91 14.44 2.38
C ALA A 29 -2.19 14.60 1.04
N THR A 30 -2.90 14.39 -0.08
CA THR A 30 -2.30 14.47 -1.42
C THR A 30 -2.43 15.82 -2.08
N GLY A 31 -3.40 16.63 -1.63
CA GLY A 31 -3.74 17.88 -2.32
C GLY A 31 -4.62 17.67 -3.56
N LEU A 32 -5.04 16.43 -3.82
CA LEU A 32 -5.92 16.11 -4.94
C LEU A 32 -7.38 16.28 -4.54
N SER A 33 -8.26 16.44 -5.55
CA SER A 33 -9.69 16.51 -5.27
C SER A 33 -10.22 15.17 -4.78
N VAL A 34 -11.33 15.19 -4.04
CA VAL A 34 -11.97 13.96 -3.56
C VAL A 34 -12.40 13.09 -4.75
N MET A 35 -12.88 13.72 -5.83
CA MET A 35 -13.27 13.01 -7.04
C MET A 35 -12.10 12.25 -7.66
N THR A 36 -10.95 12.91 -7.80
CA THR A 36 -9.74 12.28 -8.35
C THR A 36 -9.28 11.13 -7.47
N CYS A 37 -9.28 11.35 -6.15
CA CYS A 37 -8.93 10.29 -5.20
C CYS A 37 -9.89 9.11 -5.30
N GLY A 38 -11.19 9.38 -5.44
CA GLY A 38 -12.20 8.33 -5.60
C GLY A 38 -11.98 7.48 -6.83
N THR A 39 -11.66 8.11 -7.95
CA THR A 39 -11.37 7.38 -9.19
C THR A 39 -10.16 6.47 -9.04
N ILE A 40 -9.09 6.98 -8.44
CA ILE A 40 -7.87 6.22 -8.23
C ILE A 40 -8.12 5.08 -7.24
N LEU A 41 -8.82 5.36 -6.14
CA LEU A 41 -9.14 4.33 -5.14
C LEU A 41 -9.97 3.21 -5.74
N ASN A 42 -10.92 3.54 -6.63
CA ASN A 42 -11.71 2.51 -7.31
C ASN A 42 -10.85 1.62 -8.20
N GLU A 43 -9.85 2.19 -8.86
CA GLU A 43 -8.91 1.41 -9.66
C GLU A 43 -8.08 0.47 -8.79
N LEU A 44 -7.62 0.96 -7.63
CA LEU A 44 -6.84 0.14 -6.71
C LEU A 44 -7.70 -0.95 -6.05
N LEU A 45 -8.98 -0.68 -5.81
CA LEU A 45 -9.92 -1.69 -5.34
C LEU A 45 -10.12 -2.80 -6.38
N ALA A 46 -10.21 -2.41 -7.65
CA ALA A 46 -10.43 -3.38 -8.73
C ALA A 46 -9.29 -4.37 -8.86
N THR A 47 -8.06 -3.96 -8.56
CA THR A 47 -6.90 -4.84 -8.61
C THR A 47 -6.68 -5.64 -7.33
N GLY A 48 -7.37 -5.27 -6.24
CA GLY A 48 -7.17 -5.91 -4.93
C GLY A 48 -6.03 -5.31 -4.10
N GLU A 49 -5.37 -4.28 -4.61
CA GLU A 49 -4.28 -3.63 -3.87
C GLU A 49 -4.80 -2.89 -2.64
N VAL A 50 -6.05 -2.42 -2.69
CA VAL A 50 -6.72 -1.71 -1.62
C VAL A 50 -8.03 -2.43 -1.30
N LEU A 51 -8.38 -2.49 -0.03
CA LEU A 51 -9.64 -3.05 0.45
C LEU A 51 -10.50 -1.94 1.01
N GLU A 52 -11.80 -2.11 0.88
CA GLU A 52 -12.79 -1.18 1.41
C GLU A 52 -13.34 -1.72 2.72
N GLN A 53 -13.35 -0.89 3.76
CA GLN A 53 -13.92 -1.24 5.05
C GLN A 53 -14.96 -0.22 5.44
N GLN A 54 -16.10 -0.71 5.88
CA GLN A 54 -17.16 0.14 6.39
C GLN A 54 -16.98 0.27 7.89
N VAL A 55 -16.80 1.50 8.36
CA VAL A 55 -16.65 1.76 9.79
C VAL A 55 -18.05 2.01 10.36
N ASP A 56 -18.40 1.26 11.41
CA ASP A 56 -19.68 1.39 12.07
C ASP A 56 -19.78 2.76 12.75
N PRO A 57 -20.82 3.57 12.44
CA PRO A 57 -20.95 4.89 13.04
C PRO A 57 -21.45 4.78 14.47
N SER A 58 -20.55 4.77 15.41
CA SER A 58 -20.91 4.79 16.82
C SER A 58 -21.59 6.10 17.26
N SER A 59 -21.64 7.09 16.36
CA SER A 59 -22.19 8.41 16.66
C SER A 59 -23.45 8.75 15.86
N GLY A 60 -24.04 7.79 15.16
CA GLY A 60 -25.31 8.01 14.45
C GLY A 60 -25.22 8.74 13.13
N GLY A 61 -24.05 8.97 12.58
CA GLY A 61 -23.86 9.55 11.27
C GLY A 61 -23.82 8.49 10.15
N ARG A 62 -23.60 8.91 8.92
CA ARG A 62 -23.39 7.97 7.81
C ARG A 62 -22.15 7.14 8.08
N PRO A 63 -22.17 5.83 7.75
CA PRO A 63 -20.96 5.02 7.84
C PRO A 63 -19.88 5.62 6.94
N ALA A 64 -18.72 5.87 7.52
CA ALA A 64 -17.57 6.30 6.74
C ALA A 64 -16.93 5.07 6.11
N ILE A 65 -16.60 5.18 4.82
CA ILE A 65 -15.87 4.12 4.12
C ILE A 65 -14.40 4.41 4.25
N ARG A 66 -13.65 3.47 4.79
CA ARG A 66 -12.21 3.55 4.87
C ARG A 66 -11.59 2.62 3.86
N TYR A 67 -10.48 3.05 3.30
CA TYR A 67 -9.71 2.28 2.35
C TYR A 67 -8.44 1.82 3.04
N GLU A 68 -8.21 0.53 3.03
CA GLU A 68 -7.04 -0.06 3.68
C GLU A 68 -6.08 -0.59 2.63
N TYR A 69 -4.80 -0.23 2.75
CA TYR A 69 -3.78 -0.73 1.85
C TYR A 69 -3.50 -2.20 2.16
N GLN A 70 -3.61 -3.05 1.15
CA GLN A 70 -3.35 -4.48 1.29
C GLN A 70 -1.86 -4.74 1.18
N ALA A 71 -1.17 -4.72 2.32
CA ALA A 71 0.28 -4.85 2.37
C ALA A 71 0.79 -6.15 1.76
N ASN A 72 -0.03 -7.19 1.83
CA ASN A 72 0.33 -8.52 1.32
C ASN A 72 -0.18 -8.78 -0.10
N TYR A 73 -0.61 -7.73 -0.80
CA TYR A 73 -1.03 -7.83 -2.20
C TYR A 73 0.06 -8.45 -3.08
N ALA A 74 1.30 -8.09 -2.81
CA ALA A 74 2.45 -8.67 -3.48
C ALA A 74 3.61 -8.77 -2.48
N GLN A 75 4.58 -9.61 -2.80
CA GLN A 75 5.75 -9.80 -1.95
C GLN A 75 7.00 -9.50 -2.76
N ILE A 76 8.02 -9.00 -2.06
CA ILE A 76 9.32 -8.71 -2.65
C ILE A 76 10.31 -9.72 -2.09
N VAL A 77 11.02 -10.41 -2.97
CA VAL A 77 12.08 -11.34 -2.58
C VAL A 77 13.42 -10.70 -2.88
N CYS A 78 14.23 -10.53 -1.85
CA CYS A 78 15.58 -10.02 -2.00
C CYS A 78 16.56 -11.16 -1.84
N LEU A 79 17.46 -11.32 -2.80
CA LEU A 79 18.49 -12.36 -2.78
C LEU A 79 19.86 -11.70 -2.61
N TYR A 80 20.65 -12.25 -1.70
CA TYR A 80 22.00 -11.79 -1.44
C TYR A 80 22.96 -12.97 -1.60
N ALA A 81 24.06 -12.73 -2.29
CA ALA A 81 25.11 -13.72 -2.42
C ALA A 81 26.39 -13.12 -1.83
N ARG A 82 27.12 -13.90 -1.05
CA ARG A 82 28.42 -13.49 -0.53
C ARG A 82 29.38 -14.66 -0.54
N THR A 83 30.66 -14.35 -0.59
CA THR A 83 31.73 -15.34 -0.55
C THR A 83 32.66 -15.01 0.59
N GLU A 84 32.97 -16.00 1.42
CA GLU A 84 33.98 -15.89 2.49
C GLU A 84 34.97 -17.04 2.32
N GLY A 85 36.22 -16.70 1.98
CA GLY A 85 37.20 -17.72 1.65
C GLY A 85 36.76 -18.59 0.49
N ASN A 86 36.64 -19.88 0.70
CA ASN A 86 36.16 -20.83 -0.30
C ASN A 86 34.70 -21.17 -0.16
N GLU A 87 34.00 -20.50 0.75
CA GLU A 87 32.58 -20.76 0.99
C GLU A 87 31.69 -19.72 0.35
N HIS A 88 30.56 -20.15 -0.17
CA HIS A 88 29.59 -19.32 -0.83
C HIS A 88 28.27 -19.38 -0.06
N PHE A 89 27.68 -18.22 0.22
CA PHE A 89 26.43 -18.13 0.96
C PHE A 89 25.38 -17.42 0.11
N ILE A 90 24.17 -17.94 0.15
CA ILE A 90 23.02 -17.29 -0.45
C ILE A 90 21.99 -17.08 0.66
N SER A 91 21.58 -15.81 0.84
CA SER A 91 20.56 -15.45 1.79
C SER A 91 19.37 -14.88 1.05
N TYR A 92 18.18 -15.07 1.59
CA TYR A 92 17.01 -14.44 1.02
C TYR A 92 16.15 -13.79 2.11
N GLN A 93 15.37 -12.82 1.70
CA GLN A 93 14.44 -12.13 2.57
C GLN A 93 13.16 -11.87 1.77
N VAL A 94 12.03 -12.22 2.35
CA VAL A 94 10.73 -11.96 1.74
C VAL A 94 10.06 -10.83 2.50
N CYS A 95 9.68 -9.79 1.78
CA CYS A 95 9.06 -8.61 2.38
C CYS A 95 7.71 -8.34 1.73
N ASN A 96 6.82 -7.70 2.49
CA ASN A 96 5.58 -7.21 1.90
C ASN A 96 5.82 -5.82 1.28
N LEU A 97 4.77 -5.21 0.74
CA LEU A 97 4.89 -3.92 0.06
C LEU A 97 5.16 -2.75 0.99
N LEU A 98 5.08 -2.95 2.30
CA LEU A 98 5.47 -1.94 3.30
C LEU A 98 6.92 -2.09 3.72
N GLY A 99 7.63 -3.09 3.20
CA GLY A 99 9.01 -3.35 3.56
C GLY A 99 9.18 -4.18 4.82
N GLU A 100 8.08 -4.71 5.37
CA GLU A 100 8.16 -5.55 6.56
C GLU A 100 8.66 -6.94 6.19
N CYS A 101 9.66 -7.42 6.92
CA CYS A 101 10.23 -8.72 6.68
C CYS A 101 9.28 -9.82 7.16
N LEU A 102 8.86 -10.68 6.23
CA LEU A 102 7.94 -11.78 6.51
C LEU A 102 8.70 -13.09 6.74
N GLU A 103 9.81 -13.26 6.05
CA GLU A 103 10.60 -14.46 6.10
C GLU A 103 12.05 -14.14 5.76
N GLU A 104 12.98 -14.76 6.47
CA GLU A 104 14.40 -14.55 6.25
C GLU A 104 15.14 -15.86 6.44
N ASN A 105 16.09 -16.15 5.57
CA ASN A 105 16.92 -17.33 5.67
C ASN A 105 18.29 -17.12 5.02
N THR A 106 19.25 -17.88 5.46
CA THR A 106 20.63 -17.88 4.94
C THR A 106 20.99 -19.21 4.35
#